data_f256bf9a09b48a586f9447d25321dc33
#
_entry.id   f256bf9a09b48a586f9447d25321dc33
#
_cell.length_a   1.000
_cell.length_b   1.000
_cell.length_c   1.000
_cell.angle_alpha   90.00
_cell.angle_beta   90.00
_cell.angle_gamma   90.00
#
_symmetry.space_group_name_H-M   'P 1'
#
loop_
_entity.id
_entity.type
_entity.pdbx_description
1 polymer ?
#
loop_
_entity_poly.entity_id
_entity_poly.type
_entity_poly.pdbx_seq_one_letter_code
_entity_poly.pdbx_strand_id
1 'polypeptide(L)'
;DLYVYVTVEKHDIFERIGEYDIHCEVPLKMTTAILGGEVEVPTLNGKKKIVIPEGTQNGKIFRLKNEGIKYSRSENRGDEIVEIKVETPTNLTDKQKEILREFDGSLDNKKNYKKAHSFKDKIKRFFSKFENWKFWQS
;
A
#
# COMPACT_ATOMS: atom_id res chain seq x y z
N ASP A 1 3.97 22.33 18.62
CA ASP A 1 2.95 22.81 19.48
C ASP A 1 2.36 21.68 20.34
N LEU A 2 2.19 21.93 21.64
CA LEU A 2 1.72 20.93 22.59
C LEU A 2 0.33 20.38 22.23
N TYR A 3 -0.54 21.23 21.77
CA TYR A 3 -1.88 20.83 21.39
C TYR A 3 -1.88 19.82 20.24
N VAL A 4 -1.14 20.11 19.19
CA VAL A 4 -1.01 19.22 18.05
C VAL A 4 -0.37 17.90 18.47
N TYR A 5 0.60 17.97 19.32
CA TYR A 5 1.34 16.82 19.84
C TYR A 5 0.42 15.82 20.54
N VAL A 6 -0.41 16.32 21.44
CA VAL A 6 -1.36 15.48 22.21
C VAL A 6 -2.41 14.89 21.26
N THR A 7 -2.89 15.68 20.31
CA THR A 7 -3.90 15.24 19.35
C THR A 7 -3.38 14.09 18.48
N VAL A 8 -2.12 14.18 18.01
CA VAL A 8 -1.52 13.17 17.14
C VAL A 8 -1.45 11.81 17.83
N GLU A 9 -1.12 11.76 19.10
CA GLU A 9 -0.97 10.49 19.82
C GLU A 9 -2.25 9.68 19.89
N LYS A 10 -3.42 10.32 19.81
CA LYS A 10 -4.74 9.69 19.94
C LYS A 10 -5.58 9.81 18.68
N HIS A 11 -5.03 10.31 17.60
CA HIS A 11 -5.79 10.60 16.40
C HIS A 11 -6.06 9.33 15.58
N ASP A 12 -7.26 9.25 14.98
CA ASP A 12 -7.65 8.10 14.16
C ASP A 12 -6.86 8.01 12.84
N ILE A 13 -6.35 9.13 12.35
CA ILE A 13 -5.65 9.22 11.07
C ILE A 13 -4.15 9.04 11.24
N PHE A 14 -3.58 9.67 12.26
CA PHE A 14 -2.13 9.70 12.45
C PHE A 14 -1.70 8.86 13.63
N GLU A 15 -0.57 8.18 13.47
CA GLU A 15 0.12 7.48 14.53
C GLU A 15 1.51 8.08 14.68
N ARG A 16 1.90 8.38 15.89
CA ARG A 16 3.22 8.92 16.15
C ARG A 16 4.27 7.82 16.09
N ILE A 17 5.35 8.07 15.37
CA ILE A 17 6.50 7.15 15.28
C ILE A 17 7.72 7.88 15.83
N GLY A 18 8.30 7.35 16.92
CA GLY A 18 9.41 8.03 17.56
C GLY A 18 8.98 9.36 18.14
N GLU A 19 9.85 10.36 18.06
CA GLU A 19 9.58 11.65 18.68
C GLU A 19 8.94 12.67 17.74
N TYR A 20 9.28 12.61 16.46
CA TYR A 20 8.90 13.70 15.53
C TYR A 20 8.26 13.23 14.24
N ASP A 21 8.21 11.96 13.99
CA ASP A 21 7.61 11.42 12.79
C ASP A 21 6.17 10.99 13.05
N ILE A 22 5.36 11.02 12.01
CA ILE A 22 4.00 10.51 12.05
C ILE A 22 3.78 9.53 10.92
N HIS A 23 2.85 8.61 11.13
CA HIS A 23 2.46 7.59 10.17
C HIS A 23 0.98 7.74 9.86
N CYS A 24 0.64 7.60 8.59
CA CYS A 24 -0.74 7.66 8.14
C CYS A 24 -0.98 6.53 7.13
N GLU A 25 -1.98 5.69 7.39
CA GLU A 25 -2.41 4.70 6.42
C GLU A 25 -3.48 5.33 5.52
N VAL A 26 -3.24 5.30 4.22
CA VAL A 26 -4.15 5.90 3.25
C VAL A 26 -4.79 4.81 2.42
N PRO A 27 -6.11 4.59 2.58
CA PRO A 27 -6.83 3.68 1.68
C PRO A 27 -6.81 4.26 0.27
N LEU A 28 -6.42 3.45 -0.69
CA LEU A 28 -6.31 3.87 -2.07
C LEU A 28 -7.19 2.98 -2.95
N LYS A 29 -7.97 3.61 -3.82
CA LYS A 29 -8.78 2.87 -4.79
C LYS A 29 -7.90 1.94 -5.60
N MET A 30 -8.34 0.70 -5.78
CA MET A 30 -7.64 -0.28 -6.60
C MET A 30 -7.32 0.27 -8.00
N THR A 31 -8.26 0.97 -8.61
CA THR A 31 -8.07 1.51 -9.95
C THR A 31 -6.99 2.58 -10.00
N THR A 32 -6.89 3.40 -8.97
CA THR A 32 -5.81 4.40 -8.89
C THR A 32 -4.45 3.73 -8.68
N ALA A 33 -4.39 2.67 -7.89
CA ALA A 33 -3.16 1.91 -7.73
C ALA A 33 -2.70 1.30 -9.06
N ILE A 34 -3.63 0.80 -9.85
CA ILE A 34 -3.34 0.15 -11.14
C ILE A 34 -2.93 1.18 -12.18
N LEU A 35 -3.72 2.23 -12.35
CA LEU A 35 -3.57 3.18 -13.45
C LEU A 35 -2.70 4.38 -13.12
N GLY A 36 -2.42 4.59 -11.84
CA GLY A 36 -1.76 5.80 -11.40
C GLY A 36 -2.75 6.95 -11.26
N GLY A 37 -2.27 8.04 -10.74
CA GLY A 37 -3.08 9.23 -10.52
C GLY A 37 -2.55 10.04 -9.37
N GLU A 38 -3.43 10.81 -8.75
CA GLU A 38 -3.10 11.63 -7.60
C GLU A 38 -4.04 11.29 -6.45
N VAL A 39 -3.56 11.44 -5.22
CA VAL A 39 -4.38 11.32 -4.03
C VAL A 39 -4.04 12.44 -3.07
N GLU A 40 -5.04 13.00 -2.41
CA GLU A 40 -4.82 13.96 -1.35
C GLU A 40 -4.63 13.22 -0.04
N VAL A 41 -3.58 13.59 0.68
CA VAL A 41 -3.32 13.02 1.99
C VAL A 41 -3.32 14.15 3.02
N PRO A 42 -3.78 13.86 4.24
CA PRO A 42 -3.72 14.86 5.30
C PRO A 42 -2.31 14.98 5.84
N THR A 43 -1.94 16.20 6.21
CA THR A 43 -0.72 16.47 6.96
C THR A 43 -1.10 17.31 8.17
N LEU A 44 -0.15 17.54 9.06
CA LEU A 44 -0.41 18.42 10.19
C LEU A 44 -0.60 19.88 9.77
N ASN A 45 -0.26 20.19 8.53
CA ASN A 45 -0.35 21.56 7.96
C ASN A 45 -1.41 21.66 6.85
N GLY A 46 -2.34 20.74 6.78
CA GLY A 46 -3.37 20.74 5.75
C GLY A 46 -3.26 19.53 4.82
N LYS A 47 -3.76 19.68 3.61
CA LYS A 47 -3.76 18.60 2.63
C LYS A 47 -2.59 18.71 1.67
N LYS A 48 -2.06 17.59 1.24
CA LYS A 48 -1.00 17.54 0.25
C LYS A 48 -1.34 16.48 -0.80
N LYS A 49 -1.11 16.80 -2.07
CA LYS A 49 -1.31 15.83 -3.15
C LYS A 49 -0.06 15.01 -3.36
N ILE A 50 -0.26 13.70 -3.54
CA ILE A 50 0.81 12.76 -3.85
C ILE A 50 0.52 12.15 -5.21
N VAL A 51 1.55 12.05 -6.06
CA VAL A 51 1.45 11.34 -7.34
C VAL A 51 1.63 9.86 -7.09
N ILE A 52 0.66 9.07 -7.55
CA ILE A 52 0.68 7.61 -7.44
C ILE A 52 1.12 7.03 -8.77
N PRO A 53 2.27 6.35 -8.84
CA PRO A 53 2.70 5.70 -10.09
C PRO A 53 1.78 4.54 -10.47
N GLU A 54 1.72 4.24 -11.76
CA GLU A 54 1.05 3.02 -12.24
C GLU A 54 1.63 1.79 -11.57
N GLY A 55 0.76 0.85 -11.18
CA GLY A 55 1.20 -0.40 -10.61
C GLY A 55 1.65 -0.29 -9.17
N THR A 56 1.24 0.75 -8.47
CA THR A 56 1.57 0.91 -7.05
C THR A 56 1.01 -0.26 -6.25
N GLN A 57 1.86 -0.91 -5.50
CA GLN A 57 1.51 -2.09 -4.72
C GLN A 57 1.02 -1.71 -3.32
N ASN A 58 0.23 -2.61 -2.73
CA ASN A 58 -0.19 -2.45 -1.34
C ASN A 58 1.05 -2.38 -0.44
N GLY A 59 1.03 -1.48 0.53
CA GLY A 59 2.14 -1.30 1.45
C GLY A 59 3.21 -0.31 0.98
N LYS A 60 3.03 0.29 -0.19
CA LYS A 60 3.97 1.31 -0.68
C LYS A 60 4.06 2.45 0.31
N ILE A 61 5.28 2.87 0.59
CA ILE A 61 5.59 3.96 1.53
C ILE A 61 6.02 5.19 0.76
N PHE A 62 5.45 6.33 1.12
CA PHE A 62 5.91 7.64 0.68
C PHE A 62 6.34 8.43 1.90
N ARG A 63 7.53 9.02 1.85
CA ARG A 63 8.02 9.86 2.94
C ARG A 63 7.84 11.32 2.56
N LEU A 64 7.03 12.03 3.33
CA LEU A 64 6.82 13.46 3.15
C LEU A 64 7.72 14.21 4.14
N LYS A 65 8.80 14.74 3.64
CA LYS A 65 9.78 15.44 4.48
C LYS A 65 9.18 16.71 5.08
N ASN A 66 9.50 16.94 6.34
CA ASN A 66 9.09 18.14 7.08
C ASN A 66 7.58 18.26 7.29
N GLU A 67 6.85 17.13 7.17
CA GLU A 67 5.40 17.12 7.41
C GLU A 67 5.04 16.42 8.71
N GLY A 68 6.02 16.15 9.55
CA GLY A 68 5.83 15.56 10.87
C GLY A 68 5.69 16.58 11.96
N ILE A 69 6.02 16.17 13.17
CA ILE A 69 5.93 16.98 14.39
C ILE A 69 7.09 17.97 14.42
N LYS A 70 6.79 19.20 14.80
CA LYS A 70 7.78 20.26 14.90
C LYS A 70 8.72 20.00 16.08
N TYR A 71 10.02 20.17 15.83
CA TYR A 71 11.01 20.14 16.91
C TYR A 71 10.79 21.34 17.81
N SER A 72 10.98 21.12 19.11
CA SER A 72 10.82 22.20 20.10
C SER A 72 11.72 23.38 19.75
N ARG A 73 11.12 24.58 19.69
CA ARG A 73 11.84 25.84 19.42
C ARG A 73 12.55 25.90 18.07
N SER A 74 12.20 25.05 17.12
CA SER A 74 12.81 25.02 15.80
C SER A 74 11.74 25.08 14.74
N GLU A 75 12.09 25.57 13.55
CA GLU A 75 11.20 25.50 12.39
C GLU A 75 11.26 24.11 11.74
N ASN A 76 12.23 23.29 12.13
CA ASN A 76 12.38 21.96 11.58
C ASN A 76 11.31 21.02 12.13
N ARG A 77 10.91 20.08 11.29
CA ARG A 77 9.91 19.06 11.62
C ARG A 77 10.45 17.70 11.27
N GLY A 78 9.89 16.68 11.91
CA GLY A 78 10.06 15.31 11.45
C GLY A 78 9.32 15.09 10.14
N ASP A 79 9.14 13.84 9.77
CA ASP A 79 8.53 13.46 8.50
C ASP A 79 7.19 12.79 8.70
N GLU A 80 6.37 12.79 7.66
CA GLU A 80 5.17 11.98 7.62
C GLU A 80 5.43 10.77 6.73
N ILE A 81 5.15 9.59 7.26
CA ILE A 81 5.24 8.32 6.53
C ILE A 81 3.83 7.96 6.08
N VAL A 82 3.60 8.01 4.79
CA VAL A 82 2.32 7.62 4.20
C VAL A 82 2.42 6.19 3.70
N GLU A 83 1.60 5.32 4.25
CA GLU A 83 1.53 3.92 3.82
C GLU A 83 0.26 3.69 3.03
N ILE A 84 0.41 3.19 1.80
CA ILE A 84 -0.72 2.92 0.93
C ILE A 84 -1.34 1.58 1.27
N LYS A 85 -2.66 1.59 1.49
CA LYS A 85 -3.47 0.38 1.65
C LYS A 85 -4.42 0.30 0.47
N VAL A 86 -4.15 -0.57 -0.48
CA VAL A 86 -5.01 -0.71 -1.66
C VAL A 86 -6.32 -1.37 -1.23
N GLU A 87 -7.41 -0.68 -1.52
CA GLU A 87 -8.74 -1.19 -1.17
C GLU A 87 -9.35 -1.92 -2.35
N THR A 88 -9.77 -3.17 -2.11
CA THR A 88 -10.52 -3.96 -3.08
C THR A 88 -11.98 -3.51 -3.04
N PRO A 89 -12.56 -3.10 -4.16
CA PRO A 89 -13.96 -2.68 -4.17
C PRO A 89 -14.90 -3.85 -3.88
N THR A 90 -16.02 -3.52 -3.24
CA THR A 90 -17.04 -4.50 -2.85
C THR A 90 -18.42 -4.05 -3.35
N ASN A 91 -19.42 -4.89 -3.16
CA ASN A 91 -20.82 -4.61 -3.55
C ASN A 91 -20.96 -4.28 -5.04
N LEU A 92 -20.28 -5.05 -5.87
CA LEU A 92 -20.29 -4.83 -7.30
C LEU A 92 -21.61 -5.26 -7.92
N THR A 93 -22.10 -4.48 -8.88
CA THR A 93 -23.24 -4.88 -9.70
C THR A 93 -22.82 -6.01 -10.65
N ASP A 94 -23.80 -6.69 -11.23
CA ASP A 94 -23.52 -7.74 -12.21
C ASP A 94 -22.76 -7.20 -13.41
N LYS A 95 -23.09 -5.99 -13.83
CA LYS A 95 -22.40 -5.34 -14.94
C LYS A 95 -20.93 -5.04 -14.60
N GLN A 96 -20.67 -4.59 -13.39
CA GLN A 96 -19.30 -4.33 -12.95
C GLN A 96 -18.48 -5.61 -12.89
N LYS A 97 -19.07 -6.71 -12.41
CA LYS A 97 -18.41 -8.01 -12.40
C LYS A 97 -18.08 -8.49 -13.80
N GLU A 98 -19.00 -8.28 -14.75
CA GLU A 98 -18.78 -8.63 -16.14
C GLU A 98 -17.60 -7.88 -16.73
N ILE A 99 -17.54 -6.56 -16.50
CA ILE A 99 -16.43 -5.71 -16.95
C ILE A 99 -15.11 -6.20 -16.36
N LEU A 100 -15.12 -6.56 -15.07
CA LEU A 100 -13.93 -7.02 -14.41
C LEU A 100 -13.47 -8.39 -14.93
N ARG A 101 -14.41 -9.30 -15.23
CA ARG A 101 -14.07 -10.59 -15.84
C ARG A 101 -13.47 -10.42 -17.22
N GLU A 102 -13.99 -9.47 -17.99
CA GLU A 102 -13.45 -9.13 -19.30
C GLU A 102 -12.01 -8.63 -19.16
N PHE A 103 -11.77 -7.73 -18.22
CA PHE A 103 -10.42 -7.26 -17.93
C PHE A 103 -9.50 -8.41 -17.52
N ASP A 104 -9.94 -9.24 -16.59
CA ASP A 104 -9.17 -10.40 -16.13
C ASP A 104 -8.81 -11.33 -17.29
N GLY A 105 -9.76 -11.57 -18.18
CA GLY A 105 -9.54 -12.43 -19.35
C GLY A 105 -8.53 -11.86 -20.35
N SER A 106 -8.30 -10.56 -20.31
CA SER A 106 -7.33 -9.91 -21.19
C SER A 106 -5.90 -9.99 -20.68
N LEU A 107 -5.71 -10.39 -19.43
CA LEU A 107 -4.39 -10.38 -18.80
C LEU A 107 -3.60 -11.64 -19.12
N ASP A 108 -2.27 -11.48 -19.22
CA ASP A 108 -1.32 -12.57 -19.30
C ASP A 108 -0.72 -12.75 -17.91
N ASN A 109 -0.97 -13.91 -17.28
CA ASN A 109 -0.55 -14.14 -15.91
C ASN A 109 0.97 -14.03 -15.71
N LYS A 110 1.76 -14.51 -16.67
CA LYS A 110 3.22 -14.42 -16.58
C LYS A 110 3.70 -12.97 -16.63
N LYS A 111 3.09 -12.16 -17.50
CA LYS A 111 3.50 -10.78 -17.72
C LYS A 111 2.91 -9.85 -16.65
N ASN A 112 1.62 -10.02 -16.34
CA ASN A 112 0.90 -9.09 -15.50
C ASN A 112 0.93 -9.45 -14.01
N TYR A 113 1.07 -10.74 -13.69
CA TYR A 113 1.10 -11.23 -12.30
C TYR A 113 2.39 -11.99 -12.02
N LYS A 114 3.50 -11.28 -12.06
CA LYS A 114 4.83 -11.89 -11.94
C LYS A 114 5.03 -12.64 -10.63
N LYS A 115 4.52 -12.10 -9.53
CA LYS A 115 4.68 -12.72 -8.21
C LYS A 115 3.88 -14.01 -8.10
N ALA A 116 2.61 -13.98 -8.54
CA ALA A 116 1.76 -15.17 -8.52
C ALA A 116 2.33 -16.25 -9.44
N HIS A 117 2.83 -15.85 -10.60
CA HIS A 117 3.44 -16.78 -11.55
C HIS A 117 4.70 -17.42 -10.97
N SER A 118 5.58 -16.61 -10.38
CA SER A 118 6.80 -17.09 -9.73
C SER A 118 6.49 -18.04 -8.57
N PHE A 119 5.47 -17.73 -7.79
CA PHE A 119 5.03 -18.57 -6.68
C PHE A 119 4.54 -19.93 -7.17
N LYS A 120 3.78 -19.92 -8.27
CA LYS A 120 3.30 -21.16 -8.90
C LYS A 120 4.46 -22.08 -9.32
N ASP A 121 5.52 -21.48 -9.85
CA ASP A 121 6.73 -22.23 -10.19
C ASP A 121 7.42 -22.80 -8.96
N LYS A 122 7.44 -22.03 -7.87
CA LYS A 122 8.00 -22.51 -6.60
C LYS A 122 7.21 -23.70 -6.06
N ILE A 123 5.89 -23.63 -6.16
CA ILE A 123 5.02 -24.75 -5.76
C ILE A 123 5.37 -26.02 -6.55
N LYS A 124 5.49 -25.89 -7.87
CA LYS A 124 5.86 -27.02 -8.72
C LYS A 124 7.18 -27.65 -8.31
N ARG A 125 8.18 -26.82 -8.03
CA ARG A 125 9.49 -27.29 -7.58
C ARG A 125 9.41 -27.97 -6.22
N PHE A 126 8.63 -27.42 -5.31
CA PHE A 126 8.44 -28.00 -3.99
C PHE A 126 7.84 -29.41 -4.09
N PHE A 127 6.75 -29.57 -4.84
CA PHE A 127 6.10 -30.86 -4.97
C PHE A 127 6.97 -31.89 -5.74
N SER A 128 7.73 -31.43 -6.70
CA SER A 128 8.69 -32.30 -7.40
C SER A 128 9.72 -32.87 -6.42
N LYS A 129 10.29 -32.01 -5.58
CA LYS A 129 11.24 -32.45 -4.55
C LYS A 129 10.60 -33.33 -3.50
N PHE A 130 9.38 -33.01 -3.10
CA PHE A 130 8.64 -33.78 -2.11
C PHE A 130 8.32 -35.20 -2.61
N GLU A 131 7.92 -35.33 -3.88
CA GLU A 131 7.68 -36.63 -4.50
C GLU A 131 8.95 -37.46 -4.58
N ASN A 132 10.06 -36.83 -4.97
CA ASN A 132 11.35 -37.48 -4.99
C ASN A 132 11.76 -37.93 -3.59
N TRP A 133 11.55 -37.10 -2.59
CA TRP A 133 11.85 -37.43 -1.20
C TRP A 133 11.02 -38.62 -0.73
N LYS A 134 9.73 -38.66 -1.05
CA LYS A 134 8.86 -39.79 -0.73
C LYS A 134 9.32 -41.07 -1.37
N PHE A 135 9.76 -40.98 -2.62
CA PHE A 135 10.30 -42.12 -3.35
C PHE A 135 11.49 -42.74 -2.60
N TRP A 136 12.41 -41.89 -2.12
CA TRP A 136 13.56 -42.34 -1.37
C TRP A 136 13.24 -42.86 0.02
N GLN A 137 12.07 -42.50 0.57
CA GLN A 137 11.60 -42.97 1.88
C GLN A 137 10.91 -44.33 1.79
N SER A 138 10.36 -44.65 0.65
CA SER A 138 9.71 -45.93 0.47
C SER A 138 10.71 -47.02 0.09
#